data_d462c759876fa8aff4c9c0ba55f5c04a
#
_entry.id   d462c759876fa8aff4c9c0ba55f5c04a
#
_cell.length_a   1.000
_cell.length_b   1.000
_cell.length_c   1.000
_cell.angle_alpha   90.00
_cell.angle_beta   90.00
_cell.angle_gamma   90.00
#
_symmetry.space_group_name_H-M   'P 1'
#
loop_
_entity.id
_entity.type
_entity.pdbx_description
1 polymer ?
#
loop_
_entity_poly.entity_id
_entity_poly.type
_entity_poly.pdbx_seq_one_letter_code
_entity_poly.pdbx_strand_id
1 'polypeptide(L)'
;MKKIFVFVSILLLLCGCAGQKKEEETVPQEIDLSSLTIVTPKGAPVLAFYDQIENENYSRVTADAISALWTGDASPDILVVDLTSGIKAIANGVDYKVAAIITFGNFYLASTGNDDNETMDAGDRIVLFGNENMLPNKLWHYLYGEEYDEGLLFEADAQQAAAALASGNYSDGTAVDYVFLAQPALFAALKKNENAKLYADIQEVYKNKSGLDMIQAAVFIKNTVDSATGNAFLEKLEQSINAAIEDPSLAEAGLGVYTGDEATAQYGFNPAVVVNVFKQKNALGNNAMGLGFRKAIDIKSDIDAFLSIFGMNETSEEIYFQ
;
A
#
# COMPACT_ATOMS: atom_id res chain seq x y z
N MET A 1 35.32 63.66 45.47
CA MET A 1 36.19 64.71 44.95
C MET A 1 36.60 64.34 43.55
N LYS A 2 36.56 65.33 42.66
CA LYS A 2 37.09 65.42 41.29
C LYS A 2 36.24 64.74 40.20
N LYS A 3 35.49 65.60 39.55
CA LYS A 3 34.91 65.51 38.20
C LYS A 3 36.02 65.58 37.16
N ILE A 4 35.95 64.76 36.11
CA ILE A 4 36.64 65.05 34.86
C ILE A 4 35.61 64.87 33.74
N PHE A 5 35.30 65.99 33.08
CA PHE A 5 34.61 66.09 31.81
C PHE A 5 35.60 65.80 30.70
N VAL A 6 35.27 64.96 29.75
CA VAL A 6 35.92 64.94 28.45
C VAL A 6 34.86 65.03 27.35
N PHE A 7 34.92 66.10 26.64
CA PHE A 7 34.26 66.39 25.38
C PHE A 7 34.97 65.60 24.27
N VAL A 8 34.22 64.87 23.49
CA VAL A 8 34.72 64.40 22.18
C VAL A 8 33.64 64.59 21.13
N SER A 9 34.02 65.30 20.18
CA SER A 9 33.48 65.81 18.94
C SER A 9 32.61 64.89 18.12
N ILE A 10 31.51 65.48 17.65
CA ILE A 10 30.66 65.04 16.55
C ILE A 10 31.47 65.07 15.25
N LEU A 11 31.60 63.92 14.59
CA LEU A 11 31.99 63.81 13.19
C LEU A 11 30.84 63.20 12.40
N LEU A 12 30.14 64.06 11.69
CA LEU A 12 29.15 63.69 10.69
C LEU A 12 29.87 63.04 9.51
N LEU A 13 29.66 61.78 9.26
CA LEU A 13 29.93 61.11 8.00
C LEU A 13 28.59 60.70 7.37
N LEU A 14 28.19 61.47 6.39
CA LEU A 14 27.20 61.11 5.37
C LEU A 14 27.77 59.95 4.55
N CYS A 15 27.29 58.76 4.77
CA CYS A 15 27.49 57.63 3.85
C CYS A 15 26.12 57.19 3.32
N GLY A 16 26.04 57.16 2.01
CA GLY A 16 24.85 57.03 1.22
C GLY A 16 24.01 55.78 1.48
N CYS A 17 22.73 55.95 1.35
CA CYS A 17 21.75 54.89 1.20
C CYS A 17 22.03 54.12 -0.09
N ALA A 18 22.76 53.00 0.03
CA ALA A 18 22.64 51.89 -0.91
C ALA A 18 21.44 51.06 -0.40
N GLY A 19 20.33 51.11 -1.11
CA GLY A 19 19.16 50.30 -0.82
C GLY A 19 19.53 48.83 -0.93
N GLN A 20 19.74 48.16 0.22
CA GLN A 20 19.60 46.73 0.30
C GLN A 20 18.13 46.42 0.03
N LYS A 21 17.83 45.87 -1.17
CA LYS A 21 16.63 45.08 -1.34
C LYS A 21 16.70 43.99 -0.26
N LYS A 22 15.83 44.05 0.74
CA LYS A 22 15.45 42.87 1.50
C LYS A 22 14.94 41.89 0.44
N GLU A 23 15.64 40.79 0.20
CA GLU A 23 15.02 39.61 -0.35
C GLU A 23 13.91 39.26 0.66
N GLU A 24 12.67 39.43 0.26
CA GLU A 24 11.52 38.83 0.94
C GLU A 24 11.82 37.32 0.89
N GLU A 25 12.12 36.72 2.03
CA GLU A 25 12.04 35.28 2.19
C GLU A 25 10.59 34.93 1.83
N THR A 26 10.40 34.43 0.60
CA THR A 26 9.15 33.84 0.18
C THR A 26 8.95 32.60 1.07
N VAL A 27 8.11 32.73 2.09
CA VAL A 27 7.59 31.59 2.84
C VAL A 27 7.02 30.64 1.79
N PRO A 28 7.49 29.38 1.72
CA PRO A 28 6.93 28.41 0.77
C PRO A 28 5.41 28.39 0.99
N GLN A 29 4.66 28.68 -0.06
CA GLN A 29 3.21 28.59 0.01
C GLN A 29 2.86 27.12 0.19
N GLU A 30 2.20 26.78 1.31
CA GLU A 30 1.74 25.43 1.57
C GLU A 30 0.77 25.01 0.45
N ILE A 31 1.08 23.91 -0.22
CA ILE A 31 0.25 23.40 -1.33
C ILE A 31 -0.99 22.77 -0.72
N ASP A 32 -2.16 23.25 -1.12
CA ASP A 32 -3.44 22.67 -0.69
C ASP A 32 -3.70 21.32 -1.38
N LEU A 33 -3.61 20.25 -0.62
CA LEU A 33 -3.86 18.88 -1.08
C LEU A 33 -5.31 18.42 -0.83
N SER A 34 -6.13 19.24 -0.18
CA SER A 34 -7.49 18.85 0.23
C SER A 34 -8.44 18.61 -0.95
N SER A 35 -8.15 19.22 -2.10
CA SER A 35 -8.94 19.07 -3.32
C SER A 35 -8.66 17.79 -4.11
N LEU A 36 -7.57 17.09 -3.82
CA LEU A 36 -7.22 15.86 -4.53
C LEU A 36 -8.22 14.74 -4.22
N THR A 37 -8.77 14.17 -5.29
CA THR A 37 -9.62 12.99 -5.18
C THR A 37 -8.76 11.74 -5.13
N ILE A 38 -8.92 10.93 -4.07
CA ILE A 38 -8.10 9.77 -3.78
C ILE A 38 -8.96 8.52 -3.68
N VAL A 39 -8.57 7.46 -4.37
CA VAL A 39 -9.23 6.15 -4.27
C VAL A 39 -8.22 5.06 -3.98
N THR A 40 -8.51 4.24 -2.98
CA THR A 40 -7.71 3.05 -2.64
C THR A 40 -8.56 1.79 -2.65
N PRO A 41 -7.96 0.60 -2.86
CA PRO A 41 -8.64 -0.64 -2.53
C PRO A 41 -8.76 -0.77 -1.00
N LYS A 42 -9.80 -1.48 -0.56
CA LYS A 42 -9.88 -1.97 0.82
C LYS A 42 -8.73 -2.93 1.10
N GLY A 43 -8.30 -3.03 2.36
CA GLY A 43 -7.18 -3.86 2.79
C GLY A 43 -5.95 -3.04 3.22
N ALA A 44 -4.76 -3.62 3.16
CA ALA A 44 -3.53 -3.00 3.64
C ALA A 44 -3.23 -1.59 3.07
N PRO A 45 -3.53 -1.27 1.80
CA PRO A 45 -3.29 0.09 1.28
C PRO A 45 -4.00 1.22 2.05
N VAL A 46 -5.15 0.93 2.70
CA VAL A 46 -5.87 1.93 3.53
C VAL A 46 -5.00 2.47 4.66
N LEU A 47 -4.07 1.66 5.15
CA LEU A 47 -3.15 2.04 6.23
C LEU A 47 -2.23 3.20 5.86
N ALA A 48 -1.89 3.35 4.59
CA ALA A 48 -1.09 4.47 4.10
C ALA A 48 -1.85 5.81 4.14
N PHE A 49 -3.17 5.74 4.27
CA PHE A 49 -4.10 6.89 4.22
C PHE A 49 -4.91 7.03 5.51
N TYR A 50 -4.40 6.54 6.63
CA TYR A 50 -5.12 6.55 7.91
C TYR A 50 -5.47 7.97 8.37
N ASP A 51 -4.71 8.98 7.96
CA ASP A 51 -4.93 10.39 8.24
C ASP A 51 -5.91 11.08 7.27
N GLN A 52 -6.40 10.35 6.25
CA GLN A 52 -7.34 10.83 5.23
C GLN A 52 -8.76 10.29 5.41
N ILE A 53 -9.04 9.51 6.45
CA ILE A 53 -10.31 8.76 6.58
C ILE A 53 -11.53 9.67 6.62
N GLU A 54 -11.41 10.84 7.19
CA GLU A 54 -12.49 11.85 7.28
C GLU A 54 -12.48 12.85 6.11
N ASN A 55 -11.51 12.75 5.19
CA ASN A 55 -11.48 13.58 3.99
C ASN A 55 -12.59 13.14 3.03
N GLU A 56 -13.50 14.04 2.68
CA GLU A 56 -14.63 13.76 1.77
C GLU A 56 -14.19 13.38 0.35
N ASN A 57 -12.97 13.74 -0.05
CA ASN A 57 -12.37 13.41 -1.34
C ASN A 57 -11.60 12.08 -1.31
N TYR A 58 -11.57 11.37 -0.17
CA TYR A 58 -10.98 10.04 -0.06
C TYR A 58 -12.04 8.94 -0.03
N SER A 59 -11.94 7.98 -0.94
CA SER A 59 -12.85 6.83 -0.98
C SER A 59 -12.11 5.49 -1.06
N ARG A 60 -12.77 4.44 -0.60
CA ARG A 60 -12.27 3.07 -0.53
C ARG A 60 -13.26 2.15 -1.25
N VAL A 61 -12.75 1.37 -2.18
CA VAL A 61 -13.58 0.48 -3.01
C VAL A 61 -13.03 -0.96 -2.94
N THR A 62 -13.78 -1.91 -3.42
CA THR A 62 -13.27 -3.27 -3.65
C THR A 62 -12.25 -3.25 -4.80
N ALA A 63 -11.29 -4.17 -4.77
CA ALA A 63 -10.19 -4.17 -5.76
C ALA A 63 -10.68 -4.33 -7.21
N ASP A 64 -11.75 -5.07 -7.43
CA ASP A 64 -12.39 -5.27 -8.73
C ASP A 64 -13.06 -3.99 -9.27
N ALA A 65 -13.61 -3.14 -8.38
CA ALA A 65 -14.26 -1.89 -8.77
C ALA A 65 -13.26 -0.84 -9.30
N ILE A 66 -11.98 -0.94 -8.93
CA ILE A 66 -10.95 0.02 -9.35
C ILE A 66 -10.78 0.05 -10.87
N SER A 67 -10.93 -1.09 -11.54
CA SER A 67 -10.76 -1.18 -12.99
C SER A 67 -11.68 -0.25 -13.78
N ALA A 68 -12.84 0.11 -13.23
CA ALA A 68 -13.79 1.04 -13.84
C ALA A 68 -13.43 2.53 -13.60
N LEU A 69 -12.47 2.83 -12.72
CA LEU A 69 -12.15 4.20 -12.31
C LEU A 69 -11.00 4.84 -13.11
N TRP A 70 -10.35 4.08 -14.01
CA TRP A 70 -9.23 4.59 -14.80
C TRP A 70 -9.62 5.66 -15.82
N THR A 71 -10.87 5.72 -16.22
CA THR A 71 -11.36 6.58 -17.32
C THR A 71 -12.65 7.27 -16.94
N GLY A 72 -12.99 8.33 -17.69
CA GLY A 72 -14.22 9.11 -17.50
C GLY A 72 -14.04 10.31 -16.55
N ASP A 73 -15.11 11.10 -16.42
CA ASP A 73 -15.11 12.34 -15.63
C ASP A 73 -14.96 12.10 -14.12
N ALA A 74 -15.29 10.89 -13.67
CA ALA A 74 -15.17 10.49 -12.26
C ALA A 74 -13.82 9.83 -11.92
N SER A 75 -12.86 9.79 -12.86
CA SER A 75 -11.54 9.22 -12.58
C SER A 75 -10.79 10.07 -11.57
N PRO A 76 -10.28 9.48 -10.45
CA PRO A 76 -9.66 10.24 -9.36
C PRO A 76 -8.29 10.81 -9.76
N ASP A 77 -7.81 11.80 -9.01
CA ASP A 77 -6.47 12.35 -9.19
C ASP A 77 -5.39 11.36 -8.76
N ILE A 78 -5.67 10.62 -7.69
CA ILE A 78 -4.79 9.60 -7.10
C ILE A 78 -5.51 8.27 -7.03
N LEU A 79 -4.93 7.25 -7.63
CA LEU A 79 -5.47 5.89 -7.63
C LEU A 79 -4.42 4.90 -7.10
N VAL A 80 -4.81 4.06 -6.16
CA VAL A 80 -3.97 2.97 -5.66
C VAL A 80 -4.49 1.65 -6.19
N VAL A 81 -3.61 0.86 -6.79
CA VAL A 81 -3.94 -0.46 -7.33
C VAL A 81 -2.70 -1.36 -7.34
N ASP A 82 -2.85 -2.65 -7.58
CA ASP A 82 -1.67 -3.49 -7.79
C ASP A 82 -0.85 -3.02 -9.00
N LEU A 83 0.48 -3.11 -8.86
CA LEU A 83 1.40 -2.58 -9.86
C LEU A 83 1.15 -3.18 -11.26
N THR A 84 0.91 -4.49 -11.36
CA THR A 84 0.76 -5.15 -12.66
C THR A 84 -0.48 -4.67 -13.40
N SER A 85 -1.60 -4.49 -12.70
CA SER A 85 -2.84 -3.97 -13.26
C SER A 85 -2.71 -2.51 -13.69
N GLY A 86 -2.04 -1.68 -12.86
CA GLY A 86 -1.83 -0.26 -13.17
C GLY A 86 -0.93 -0.04 -14.39
N ILE A 87 0.21 -0.75 -14.46
CA ILE A 87 1.10 -0.67 -15.63
C ILE A 87 0.39 -1.17 -16.90
N LYS A 88 -0.44 -2.21 -16.79
CA LYS A 88 -1.25 -2.68 -17.91
C LYS A 88 -2.28 -1.66 -18.36
N ALA A 89 -2.89 -0.94 -17.42
CA ALA A 89 -3.82 0.15 -17.74
C ALA A 89 -3.10 1.29 -18.48
N ILE A 90 -1.92 1.73 -18.02
CA ILE A 90 -1.10 2.75 -18.70
C ILE A 90 -0.74 2.29 -20.11
N ALA A 91 -0.31 1.03 -20.29
CA ALA A 91 -0.02 0.48 -21.62
C ALA A 91 -1.24 0.49 -22.55
N ASN A 92 -2.45 0.45 -21.99
CA ASN A 92 -3.72 0.58 -22.72
C ASN A 92 -4.17 2.04 -22.90
N GLY A 93 -3.36 3.03 -22.53
CA GLY A 93 -3.56 4.45 -22.84
C GLY A 93 -4.35 5.22 -21.78
N VAL A 94 -4.42 4.75 -20.52
CA VAL A 94 -5.00 5.58 -19.45
C VAL A 94 -4.03 6.72 -19.08
N ASP A 95 -4.59 7.84 -18.65
CA ASP A 95 -3.89 9.11 -18.45
C ASP A 95 -3.33 9.24 -17.01
N TYR A 96 -2.46 8.28 -16.63
CA TYR A 96 -1.82 8.22 -15.31
C TYR A 96 -0.34 7.90 -15.42
N LYS A 97 0.39 8.20 -14.35
CA LYS A 97 1.78 7.80 -14.15
C LYS A 97 1.93 7.05 -12.83
N VAL A 98 2.80 6.03 -12.81
CA VAL A 98 3.18 5.35 -11.57
C VAL A 98 4.10 6.26 -10.76
N ALA A 99 3.75 6.51 -9.49
CA ALA A 99 4.43 7.50 -8.66
C ALA A 99 5.21 6.88 -7.49
N ALA A 100 4.60 5.94 -6.77
CA ALA A 100 5.23 5.28 -5.63
C ALA A 100 4.72 3.86 -5.45
N ILE A 101 5.50 3.05 -4.74
CA ILE A 101 5.09 1.75 -4.21
C ILE A 101 4.87 1.91 -2.71
N ILE A 102 3.75 1.41 -2.20
CA ILE A 102 3.35 1.57 -0.80
C ILE A 102 3.14 0.25 -0.05
N THR A 103 3.13 -0.90 -0.74
CA THR A 103 3.17 -2.21 -0.08
C THR A 103 4.14 -3.14 -0.79
N PHE A 104 4.93 -3.88 0.02
CA PHE A 104 6.03 -4.75 -0.40
C PHE A 104 5.78 -6.20 0.00
N GLY A 105 4.54 -6.63 -0.14
CA GLY A 105 4.11 -7.98 0.17
C GLY A 105 3.59 -8.15 1.60
N ASN A 106 2.41 -8.73 1.67
CA ASN A 106 1.75 -9.09 2.91
C ASN A 106 0.92 -10.37 2.73
N PHE A 107 1.34 -11.22 1.78
CA PHE A 107 0.66 -12.47 1.45
C PHE A 107 1.23 -13.65 2.24
N TYR A 108 0.35 -14.53 2.63
CA TYR A 108 0.64 -15.72 3.41
C TYR A 108 -0.24 -16.87 2.97
N LEU A 109 0.27 -18.07 3.10
CA LEU A 109 -0.51 -19.29 2.98
C LEU A 109 -0.73 -19.88 4.39
N ALA A 110 -1.97 -20.17 4.74
CA ALA A 110 -2.34 -20.76 6.02
C ALA A 110 -3.09 -22.07 5.81
N SER A 111 -2.77 -23.08 6.62
CA SER A 111 -3.57 -24.30 6.74
C SER A 111 -4.79 -24.03 7.60
N THR A 112 -5.93 -24.61 7.25
CA THR A 112 -7.17 -24.56 8.05
C THR A 112 -7.14 -25.56 9.23
N GLY A 113 -6.24 -26.54 9.16
CA GLY A 113 -6.20 -27.68 10.07
C GLY A 113 -7.15 -28.83 9.68
N ASN A 114 -7.74 -28.78 8.48
CA ASN A 114 -8.56 -29.89 7.96
C ASN A 114 -7.70 -31.01 7.36
N ASP A 115 -6.51 -30.67 6.87
CA ASP A 115 -5.55 -31.65 6.40
C ASP A 115 -4.64 -32.12 7.53
N ASP A 116 -4.51 -33.44 7.70
CA ASP A 116 -3.64 -34.08 8.68
C ASP A 116 -2.17 -34.12 8.19
N ASN A 117 -1.91 -33.80 6.93
CA ASN A 117 -0.57 -33.75 6.36
C ASN A 117 0.15 -32.44 6.72
N GLU A 118 1.45 -32.53 6.95
CA GLU A 118 2.29 -31.33 7.16
C GLU A 118 2.73 -30.68 5.84
N THR A 119 2.42 -31.32 4.71
CA THR A 119 2.84 -30.89 3.36
C THR A 119 1.64 -30.78 2.44
N MET A 120 1.62 -29.73 1.64
CA MET A 120 0.59 -29.49 0.65
C MET A 120 0.69 -30.48 -0.50
N ASP A 121 -0.41 -31.12 -0.86
CA ASP A 121 -0.55 -32.13 -1.91
C ASP A 121 -1.42 -31.65 -3.09
N ALA A 122 -1.27 -32.23 -4.28
CA ALA A 122 -2.04 -31.85 -5.47
C ALA A 122 -3.57 -32.05 -5.34
N GLY A 123 -4.03 -32.83 -4.33
CA GLY A 123 -5.44 -33.03 -4.04
C GLY A 123 -6.05 -32.03 -3.07
N ASP A 124 -5.22 -31.13 -2.48
CA ASP A 124 -5.68 -30.17 -1.50
C ASP A 124 -6.54 -29.08 -2.14
N ARG A 125 -7.51 -28.60 -1.38
CA ARG A 125 -8.37 -27.48 -1.76
C ARG A 125 -7.80 -26.19 -1.20
N ILE A 126 -7.47 -25.30 -2.10
CA ILE A 126 -6.74 -24.08 -1.80
C ILE A 126 -7.60 -22.88 -2.22
N VAL A 127 -7.93 -22.01 -1.27
CA VAL A 127 -8.67 -20.79 -1.56
C VAL A 127 -7.70 -19.63 -1.84
N LEU A 128 -7.86 -19.01 -3.00
CA LEU A 128 -7.27 -17.70 -3.34
C LEU A 128 -8.36 -16.63 -3.27
N PHE A 129 -7.96 -15.36 -3.09
CA PHE A 129 -8.89 -14.24 -3.21
C PHE A 129 -8.66 -13.43 -4.48
N GLY A 130 -9.74 -12.82 -4.96
CA GLY A 130 -9.77 -12.16 -6.26
C GLY A 130 -10.02 -13.16 -7.40
N ASN A 131 -9.85 -12.72 -8.63
CA ASN A 131 -10.02 -13.55 -9.80
C ASN A 131 -8.67 -13.99 -10.39
N GLU A 132 -8.72 -14.88 -11.36
CA GLU A 132 -7.54 -15.45 -12.05
C GLU A 132 -6.60 -14.42 -12.71
N ASN A 133 -7.07 -13.20 -12.97
CA ASN A 133 -6.26 -12.14 -13.56
C ASN A 133 -5.56 -11.26 -12.52
N MET A 134 -5.89 -11.40 -11.24
CA MET A 134 -5.32 -10.60 -10.15
C MET A 134 -3.98 -11.16 -9.66
N LEU A 135 -3.23 -10.31 -8.97
CA LEU A 135 -1.91 -10.64 -8.48
C LEU A 135 -1.83 -11.92 -7.62
N PRO A 136 -2.77 -12.22 -6.70
CA PRO A 136 -2.70 -13.46 -5.92
C PRO A 136 -2.63 -14.73 -6.79
N ASN A 137 -3.47 -14.82 -7.82
CA ASN A 137 -3.46 -15.98 -8.72
C ASN A 137 -2.20 -16.04 -9.59
N LYS A 138 -1.80 -14.93 -10.20
CA LYS A 138 -0.56 -14.88 -10.98
C LYS A 138 0.65 -15.28 -10.15
N LEU A 139 0.71 -14.79 -8.89
CA LEU A 139 1.77 -15.12 -7.96
C LEU A 139 1.74 -16.59 -7.57
N TRP A 140 0.55 -17.13 -7.32
CA TRP A 140 0.34 -18.56 -7.05
C TRP A 140 0.96 -19.43 -8.15
N HIS A 141 0.57 -19.21 -9.40
CA HIS A 141 1.09 -19.96 -10.54
C HIS A 141 2.61 -19.77 -10.75
N TYR A 142 3.10 -18.56 -10.51
CA TYR A 142 4.55 -18.35 -10.55
C TYR A 142 5.27 -19.18 -9.47
N LEU A 143 4.74 -19.26 -8.26
CA LEU A 143 5.40 -19.93 -7.14
C LEU A 143 5.25 -21.45 -7.19
N TYR A 144 4.05 -21.93 -7.44
CA TYR A 144 3.67 -23.33 -7.29
C TYR A 144 3.36 -24.04 -8.63
N GLY A 145 3.21 -23.31 -9.73
CA GLY A 145 2.86 -23.88 -11.04
C GLY A 145 1.40 -24.28 -11.14
N GLU A 146 1.11 -25.22 -12.03
CA GLU A 146 -0.24 -25.72 -12.34
C GLU A 146 -0.58 -27.01 -11.54
N GLU A 147 0.31 -27.48 -10.68
CA GLU A 147 0.16 -28.75 -9.96
C GLU A 147 -1.09 -28.79 -9.08
N TYR A 148 -1.54 -27.63 -8.59
CA TYR A 148 -2.66 -27.50 -7.66
C TYR A 148 -3.94 -26.97 -8.29
N ASP A 149 -3.98 -26.78 -9.62
CA ASP A 149 -5.10 -26.09 -10.31
C ASP A 149 -6.45 -26.78 -10.11
N GLU A 150 -6.49 -28.12 -10.01
CA GLU A 150 -7.72 -28.87 -9.79
C GLU A 150 -8.35 -28.58 -8.41
N GLY A 151 -7.54 -28.18 -7.42
CA GLY A 151 -7.98 -27.83 -6.06
C GLY A 151 -8.22 -26.35 -5.83
N LEU A 152 -7.94 -25.47 -6.80
CA LEU A 152 -8.08 -24.03 -6.63
C LEU A 152 -9.54 -23.58 -6.57
N LEU A 153 -9.85 -22.79 -5.56
CA LEU A 153 -11.12 -22.13 -5.32
C LEU A 153 -10.88 -20.62 -5.19
N PHE A 154 -11.86 -19.82 -5.60
CA PHE A 154 -11.71 -18.36 -5.64
C PHE A 154 -12.81 -17.67 -4.84
N GLU A 155 -12.43 -16.94 -3.80
CA GLU A 155 -13.32 -16.01 -3.12
C GLU A 155 -13.18 -14.60 -3.72
N ALA A 156 -14.27 -13.82 -3.71
CA ALA A 156 -14.30 -12.53 -4.37
C ALA A 156 -13.30 -11.52 -3.77
N ASP A 157 -13.02 -11.62 -2.47
CA ASP A 157 -12.13 -10.73 -1.76
C ASP A 157 -11.42 -11.41 -0.57
N ALA A 158 -10.46 -10.68 0.02
CA ALA A 158 -9.70 -11.17 1.16
C ALA A 158 -10.56 -11.40 2.42
N GLN A 159 -11.72 -10.74 2.54
CA GLN A 159 -12.62 -10.94 3.69
C GLN A 159 -13.34 -12.28 3.59
N GLN A 160 -13.79 -12.66 2.40
CA GLN A 160 -14.43 -13.97 2.16
C GLN A 160 -13.42 -15.10 2.29
N ALA A 161 -12.20 -14.94 1.76
CA ALA A 161 -11.12 -15.89 1.98
C ALA A 161 -10.75 -16.02 3.47
N ALA A 162 -10.77 -14.93 4.24
CA ALA A 162 -10.58 -14.98 5.70
C ALA A 162 -11.72 -15.73 6.41
N ALA A 163 -12.95 -15.65 5.90
CA ALA A 163 -14.06 -16.44 6.42
C ALA A 163 -13.85 -17.94 6.13
N ALA A 164 -13.33 -18.29 4.94
CA ALA A 164 -12.97 -19.67 4.62
C ALA A 164 -11.91 -20.24 5.55
N LEU A 165 -10.84 -19.47 5.86
CA LEU A 165 -9.83 -19.86 6.85
C LEU A 165 -10.43 -20.03 8.25
N ALA A 166 -11.29 -19.10 8.66
CA ALA A 166 -11.90 -19.11 9.98
C ALA A 166 -12.87 -20.27 10.20
N SER A 167 -13.58 -20.70 9.16
CA SER A 167 -14.56 -21.81 9.22
C SER A 167 -13.97 -23.16 8.81
N GLY A 168 -12.84 -23.19 8.09
CA GLY A 168 -12.32 -24.37 7.42
C GLY A 168 -13.12 -24.77 6.18
N ASN A 169 -14.04 -23.92 5.70
CA ASN A 169 -14.93 -24.23 4.59
C ASN A 169 -15.02 -23.07 3.60
N TYR A 170 -15.10 -23.41 2.31
CA TYR A 170 -15.46 -22.50 1.23
C TYR A 170 -16.92 -22.03 1.36
N SER A 171 -17.29 -20.99 0.63
CA SER A 171 -18.63 -20.37 0.71
C SER A 171 -19.79 -21.31 0.40
N ASP A 172 -19.58 -22.38 -0.36
CA ASP A 172 -20.58 -23.44 -0.65
C ASP A 172 -20.61 -24.59 0.38
N GLY A 173 -19.77 -24.52 1.42
CA GLY A 173 -19.64 -25.55 2.44
C GLY A 173 -18.59 -26.64 2.16
N THR A 174 -17.88 -26.55 1.04
CA THR A 174 -16.76 -27.46 0.72
C THR A 174 -15.62 -27.26 1.71
N ALA A 175 -15.09 -28.34 2.30
CA ALA A 175 -13.92 -28.27 3.18
C ALA A 175 -12.70 -27.74 2.42
N VAL A 176 -11.91 -26.88 3.07
CA VAL A 176 -10.72 -26.22 2.52
C VAL A 176 -9.51 -26.59 3.36
N ASP A 177 -8.39 -26.88 2.72
CA ASP A 177 -7.15 -27.30 3.37
C ASP A 177 -6.22 -26.10 3.59
N TYR A 178 -6.09 -25.23 2.57
CA TYR A 178 -5.24 -24.05 2.64
C TYR A 178 -5.96 -22.81 2.13
N VAL A 179 -5.54 -21.65 2.67
CA VAL A 179 -6.05 -20.34 2.22
C VAL A 179 -4.87 -19.39 2.01
N PHE A 180 -4.76 -18.85 0.81
CA PHE A 180 -3.84 -17.77 0.46
C PHE A 180 -4.47 -16.44 0.83
N LEU A 181 -3.87 -15.70 1.75
CA LEU A 181 -4.52 -14.54 2.35
C LEU A 181 -3.53 -13.42 2.64
N ALA A 182 -4.03 -12.19 2.65
CA ALA A 182 -3.25 -11.01 3.01
C ALA A 182 -3.46 -10.62 4.48
N GLN A 183 -2.43 -10.00 5.09
CA GLN A 183 -2.63 -9.24 6.32
C GLN A 183 -3.43 -7.96 6.05
N PRO A 184 -4.26 -7.50 7.00
CA PRO A 184 -4.46 -8.02 8.36
C PRO A 184 -5.56 -9.08 8.49
N ALA A 185 -6.21 -9.45 7.37
CA ALA A 185 -7.32 -10.42 7.36
C ALA A 185 -6.87 -11.81 7.89
N LEU A 186 -5.66 -12.24 7.52
CA LEU A 186 -5.07 -13.47 8.03
C LEU A 186 -5.04 -13.52 9.57
N PHE A 187 -4.54 -12.45 10.22
CA PHE A 187 -4.44 -12.40 11.67
C PHE A 187 -5.81 -12.56 12.36
N ALA A 188 -6.82 -11.89 11.78
CA ALA A 188 -8.19 -11.97 12.30
C ALA A 188 -8.79 -13.38 12.15
N ALA A 189 -8.50 -14.06 11.03
CA ALA A 189 -8.98 -15.41 10.76
C ALA A 189 -8.29 -16.47 11.65
N LEU A 190 -6.96 -16.39 11.82
CA LEU A 190 -6.21 -17.29 12.70
C LEU A 190 -6.67 -17.24 14.16
N LYS A 191 -7.18 -16.08 14.61
CA LYS A 191 -7.77 -15.96 15.96
C LYS A 191 -9.13 -16.67 16.12
N LYS A 192 -9.82 -16.90 15.02
CA LYS A 192 -11.16 -17.54 15.03
C LYS A 192 -11.10 -19.04 14.82
N ASN A 193 -10.04 -19.56 14.24
CA ASN A 193 -9.82 -20.98 14.01
C ASN A 193 -8.55 -21.42 14.77
N GLU A 194 -8.73 -22.11 15.89
CA GLU A 194 -7.62 -22.57 16.74
C GLU A 194 -6.77 -23.66 16.08
N ASN A 195 -7.30 -24.35 15.07
CA ASN A 195 -6.58 -25.38 14.32
C ASN A 195 -5.76 -24.78 13.18
N ALA A 196 -6.12 -23.57 12.73
CA ALA A 196 -5.42 -22.94 11.61
C ALA A 196 -4.00 -22.50 12.01
N LYS A 197 -3.07 -22.67 11.07
CA LYS A 197 -1.65 -22.32 11.27
C LYS A 197 -1.11 -21.62 10.03
N LEU A 198 -0.15 -20.74 10.26
CA LEU A 198 0.66 -20.21 9.18
C LEU A 198 1.45 -21.38 8.54
N TYR A 199 1.28 -21.59 7.25
CA TYR A 199 1.98 -22.60 6.47
C TYR A 199 3.21 -22.02 5.78
N ALA A 200 3.06 -20.89 5.05
CA ALA A 200 4.16 -20.24 4.38
C ALA A 200 4.05 -18.70 4.38
N ASP A 201 5.18 -18.05 4.54
CA ASP A 201 5.38 -16.63 4.25
C ASP A 201 5.68 -16.47 2.76
N ILE A 202 4.72 -15.96 2.01
CA ILE A 202 4.82 -15.88 0.54
C ILE A 202 5.93 -14.92 0.10
N GLN A 203 6.26 -13.92 0.92
CA GLN A 203 7.37 -13.00 0.63
C GLN A 203 8.71 -13.74 0.63
N GLU A 204 8.90 -14.65 1.59
CA GLU A 204 10.10 -15.48 1.65
C GLU A 204 10.17 -16.47 0.49
N VAL A 205 9.06 -17.17 0.21
CA VAL A 205 8.97 -18.12 -0.92
C VAL A 205 9.26 -17.40 -2.23
N TYR A 206 8.68 -16.21 -2.42
CA TYR A 206 8.91 -15.38 -3.60
C TYR A 206 10.37 -14.94 -3.72
N LYS A 207 10.98 -14.43 -2.65
CA LYS A 207 12.37 -14.01 -2.61
C LYS A 207 13.33 -15.16 -2.93
N ASN A 208 13.09 -16.33 -2.35
CA ASN A 208 13.90 -17.51 -2.57
C ASN A 208 13.84 -17.98 -4.03
N LYS A 209 12.70 -17.84 -4.69
CA LYS A 209 12.52 -18.25 -6.10
C LYS A 209 13.00 -17.20 -7.10
N SER A 210 12.72 -15.92 -6.86
CA SER A 210 13.00 -14.83 -7.82
C SER A 210 14.30 -14.10 -7.57
N GLY A 211 14.82 -14.10 -6.33
CA GLY A 211 15.89 -13.22 -5.86
C GLY A 211 15.44 -11.78 -5.57
N LEU A 212 14.17 -11.44 -5.81
CA LEU A 212 13.61 -10.08 -5.73
C LEU A 212 12.74 -9.90 -4.50
N ASP A 213 12.61 -8.66 -4.03
CA ASP A 213 11.57 -8.28 -3.08
C ASP A 213 10.22 -8.15 -3.81
N MET A 214 9.14 -8.55 -3.13
CA MET A 214 7.79 -8.45 -3.69
C MET A 214 7.36 -6.98 -3.77
N ILE A 215 6.76 -6.60 -4.90
CA ILE A 215 6.15 -5.30 -5.12
C ILE A 215 4.65 -5.52 -5.30
N GLN A 216 3.80 -4.77 -4.58
CA GLN A 216 2.38 -5.08 -4.59
C GLN A 216 1.52 -3.86 -4.96
N ALA A 217 1.17 -2.99 -4.02
CA ALA A 217 0.33 -1.84 -4.30
C ALA A 217 1.15 -0.62 -4.69
N ALA A 218 0.73 0.04 -5.77
CA ALA A 218 1.34 1.24 -6.30
C ALA A 218 0.36 2.40 -6.33
N VAL A 219 0.89 3.60 -6.17
CA VAL A 219 0.19 4.88 -6.31
C VAL A 219 0.34 5.35 -7.75
N PHE A 220 -0.77 5.69 -8.36
CA PHE A 220 -0.85 6.26 -9.70
C PHE A 220 -1.42 7.68 -9.60
N ILE A 221 -0.76 8.63 -10.23
CA ILE A 221 -1.13 10.04 -10.27
C ILE A 221 -1.60 10.38 -11.68
N LYS A 222 -2.77 11.02 -11.79
CA LYS A 222 -3.33 11.46 -13.07
C LYS A 222 -2.46 12.57 -13.67
N ASN A 223 -2.24 12.53 -14.98
CA ASN A 223 -1.38 13.51 -15.67
C ASN A 223 -1.88 14.95 -15.59
N THR A 224 -3.14 15.17 -15.20
CA THR A 224 -3.68 16.51 -14.92
C THR A 224 -3.22 17.13 -13.62
N VAL A 225 -2.67 16.33 -12.69
CA VAL A 225 -2.07 16.80 -11.44
C VAL A 225 -0.68 17.33 -11.76
N ASP A 226 -0.41 18.59 -11.44
CA ASP A 226 0.90 19.20 -11.67
C ASP A 226 1.99 18.58 -10.77
N SER A 227 3.26 18.68 -11.20
CA SER A 227 4.37 18.03 -10.49
C SER A 227 4.58 18.57 -9.08
N ALA A 228 4.32 19.85 -8.81
CA ALA A 228 4.50 20.41 -7.47
C ALA A 228 3.46 19.83 -6.50
N THR A 229 2.19 19.78 -6.90
CA THR A 229 1.09 19.18 -6.15
C THR A 229 1.32 17.68 -5.93
N GLY A 230 1.70 16.94 -6.97
CA GLY A 230 1.95 15.51 -6.86
C GLY A 230 3.14 15.18 -5.96
N ASN A 231 4.23 15.96 -6.04
CA ASN A 231 5.40 15.76 -5.16
C ASN A 231 5.07 16.09 -3.69
N ALA A 232 4.33 17.17 -3.42
CA ALA A 232 3.87 17.50 -2.08
C ALA A 232 2.96 16.40 -1.49
N PHE A 233 2.09 15.82 -2.33
CA PHE A 233 1.27 14.66 -1.94
C PHE A 233 2.14 13.45 -1.58
N LEU A 234 3.13 13.12 -2.41
CA LEU A 234 4.03 11.97 -2.16
C LEU A 234 4.87 12.15 -0.89
N GLU A 235 5.36 13.36 -0.61
CA GLU A 235 6.08 13.68 0.61
C GLU A 235 5.20 13.50 1.86
N LYS A 236 3.95 13.98 1.81
CA LYS A 236 3.00 13.77 2.90
C LYS A 236 2.66 12.30 3.09
N LEU A 237 2.43 11.58 2.01
CA LEU A 237 2.15 10.13 2.05
C LEU A 237 3.31 9.34 2.65
N GLU A 238 4.56 9.65 2.26
CA GLU A 238 5.76 9.05 2.85
C GLU A 238 5.85 9.31 4.35
N GLN A 239 5.59 10.54 4.78
CA GLN A 239 5.58 10.91 6.21
C GLN A 239 4.51 10.12 6.98
N SER A 240 3.28 10.03 6.46
CA SER A 240 2.20 9.26 7.07
C SER A 240 2.54 7.77 7.18
N ILE A 241 3.10 7.18 6.11
CA ILE A 241 3.51 5.77 6.12
C ILE A 241 4.62 5.52 7.15
N ASN A 242 5.66 6.35 7.16
CA ASN A 242 6.77 6.22 8.10
C ASN A 242 6.30 6.38 9.55
N ALA A 243 5.41 7.34 9.82
CA ALA A 243 4.82 7.53 11.14
C ALA A 243 4.01 6.30 11.58
N ALA A 244 3.20 5.69 10.69
CA ALA A 244 2.44 4.48 11.00
C ALA A 244 3.34 3.25 11.25
N ILE A 245 4.49 3.16 10.58
CA ILE A 245 5.47 2.09 10.80
C ILE A 245 6.19 2.27 12.13
N GLU A 246 6.55 3.50 12.49
CA GLU A 246 7.22 3.83 13.73
C GLU A 246 6.28 3.71 14.93
N ASP A 247 5.06 4.25 14.82
CA ASP A 247 4.01 4.14 15.83
C ASP A 247 2.67 3.68 15.21
N PRO A 248 2.43 2.37 15.15
CA PRO A 248 1.19 1.82 14.59
C PRO A 248 -0.10 2.25 15.30
N SER A 249 0.00 2.82 16.52
CA SER A 249 -1.17 3.35 17.22
C SER A 249 -1.77 4.57 16.54
N LEU A 250 -0.97 5.31 15.75
CA LEU A 250 -1.45 6.42 14.93
C LEU A 250 -2.41 5.92 13.84
N ALA A 251 -2.06 4.84 13.16
CA ALA A 251 -2.92 4.23 12.14
C ALA A 251 -4.19 3.61 12.78
N GLU A 252 -4.07 2.94 13.93
CA GLU A 252 -5.24 2.42 14.67
C GLU A 252 -6.18 3.56 15.06
N ALA A 253 -5.65 4.67 15.59
CA ALA A 253 -6.45 5.84 16.00
C ALA A 253 -7.14 6.51 14.79
N GLY A 254 -6.41 6.75 13.69
CA GLY A 254 -6.99 7.36 12.49
C GLY A 254 -8.08 6.49 11.82
N LEU A 255 -7.93 5.17 11.87
CA LEU A 255 -8.95 4.23 11.40
C LEU A 255 -10.10 4.04 12.41
N GLY A 256 -9.98 4.53 13.63
CA GLY A 256 -10.97 4.39 14.70
C GLY A 256 -12.29 5.14 14.48
N VAL A 257 -12.42 5.89 13.38
CA VAL A 257 -13.66 6.53 12.92
C VAL A 257 -14.78 5.51 12.73
N TYR A 258 -14.46 4.30 12.22
CA TYR A 258 -15.38 3.19 12.12
C TYR A 258 -14.94 2.05 13.02
N THR A 259 -15.90 1.30 13.58
CA THR A 259 -15.64 0.19 14.51
C THR A 259 -16.46 -1.05 14.15
N GLY A 260 -16.04 -2.22 14.63
CA GLY A 260 -16.78 -3.48 14.44
C GLY A 260 -17.03 -3.83 12.98
N ASP A 261 -18.28 -4.20 12.67
CA ASP A 261 -18.68 -4.62 11.31
C ASP A 261 -18.61 -3.46 10.31
N GLU A 262 -18.88 -2.24 10.75
CA GLU A 262 -18.78 -1.05 9.90
C GLU A 262 -17.33 -0.82 9.45
N ALA A 263 -16.36 -0.92 10.37
CA ALA A 263 -14.95 -0.83 10.02
C ALA A 263 -14.53 -1.91 9.02
N THR A 264 -15.00 -3.13 9.22
CA THR A 264 -14.74 -4.25 8.29
C THR A 264 -15.34 -3.97 6.92
N ALA A 265 -16.55 -3.40 6.86
CA ALA A 265 -17.18 -3.00 5.60
C ALA A 265 -16.44 -1.86 4.90
N GLN A 266 -15.89 -0.90 5.64
CA GLN A 266 -15.18 0.26 5.10
C GLN A 266 -13.73 -0.03 4.71
N TYR A 267 -13.01 -0.81 5.52
CA TYR A 267 -11.57 -1.02 5.36
C TYR A 267 -11.19 -2.41 4.84
N GLY A 268 -12.10 -3.39 4.93
CA GLY A 268 -11.82 -4.80 4.70
C GLY A 268 -11.19 -5.50 5.92
N PHE A 269 -11.06 -4.80 7.07
CA PHE A 269 -10.53 -5.34 8.32
C PHE A 269 -10.97 -4.49 9.52
N ASN A 270 -10.83 -5.05 10.74
CA ASN A 270 -11.06 -4.32 11.98
C ASN A 270 -9.77 -3.59 12.42
N PRO A 271 -9.78 -2.28 12.64
CA PRO A 271 -8.60 -1.50 13.07
C PRO A 271 -7.92 -2.01 14.35
N ALA A 272 -8.67 -2.59 15.28
CA ALA A 272 -8.12 -3.13 16.54
C ALA A 272 -7.04 -4.21 16.37
N VAL A 273 -6.86 -4.76 15.17
CA VAL A 273 -5.78 -5.72 14.89
C VAL A 273 -4.49 -5.05 14.40
N VAL A 274 -4.54 -3.79 13.96
CA VAL A 274 -3.46 -3.09 13.28
C VAL A 274 -2.16 -3.11 14.08
N VAL A 275 -2.19 -2.63 15.33
CA VAL A 275 -0.98 -2.58 16.19
C VAL A 275 -0.38 -3.97 16.39
N ASN A 276 -1.22 -5.00 16.55
CA ASN A 276 -0.73 -6.36 16.77
C ASN A 276 -0.06 -6.94 15.53
N VAL A 277 -0.58 -6.65 14.34
CA VAL A 277 0.00 -7.13 13.08
C VAL A 277 1.28 -6.38 12.73
N PHE A 278 1.35 -5.05 12.95
CA PHE A 278 2.59 -4.30 12.74
C PHE A 278 3.75 -4.75 13.64
N LYS A 279 3.45 -5.23 14.86
CA LYS A 279 4.46 -5.80 15.76
C LYS A 279 5.02 -7.13 15.25
N GLN A 280 4.29 -7.81 14.38
CA GLN A 280 4.78 -9.04 13.76
C GLN A 280 5.76 -8.69 12.63
N LYS A 281 6.74 -9.56 12.46
CA LYS A 281 7.67 -9.48 11.34
C LYS A 281 7.37 -10.64 10.38
N ASN A 282 7.46 -10.35 9.09
CA ASN A 282 7.51 -11.41 8.10
C ASN A 282 8.88 -12.11 8.14
N ALA A 283 9.05 -13.18 7.41
CA ALA A 283 10.29 -13.96 7.39
C ALA A 283 11.51 -13.13 6.90
N LEU A 284 11.28 -12.03 6.16
CA LEU A 284 12.32 -11.11 5.69
C LEU A 284 12.66 -10.00 6.71
N GLY A 285 12.01 -10.01 7.88
CA GLY A 285 12.24 -9.01 8.95
C GLY A 285 11.47 -7.69 8.77
N ASN A 286 10.66 -7.55 7.72
CA ASN A 286 9.80 -6.39 7.50
C ASN A 286 8.51 -6.48 8.34
N ASN A 287 7.76 -5.37 8.49
CA ASN A 287 6.45 -5.45 9.13
C ASN A 287 5.50 -6.36 8.34
N ALA A 288 4.69 -7.16 9.05
CA ALA A 288 3.83 -8.16 8.42
C ALA A 288 2.72 -7.57 7.54
N MET A 289 2.43 -6.27 7.66
CA MET A 289 1.53 -5.54 6.76
C MET A 289 2.15 -5.27 5.39
N GLY A 290 3.47 -5.39 5.26
CA GLY A 290 4.19 -5.01 4.04
C GLY A 290 4.15 -3.52 3.73
N LEU A 291 3.70 -2.68 4.66
CA LEU A 291 3.61 -1.23 4.45
C LEU A 291 5.01 -0.62 4.35
N GLY A 292 5.21 0.24 3.36
CA GLY A 292 6.45 0.96 3.13
C GLY A 292 6.24 2.03 2.08
N PHE A 293 7.28 2.82 1.79
CA PHE A 293 7.23 3.82 0.72
C PHE A 293 8.53 3.82 -0.07
N ARG A 294 8.41 3.77 -1.40
CA ARG A 294 9.52 4.06 -2.33
C ARG A 294 8.97 4.77 -3.55
N LYS A 295 9.62 5.85 -3.99
CA LYS A 295 9.28 6.47 -5.28
C LYS A 295 9.50 5.43 -6.39
N ALA A 296 8.54 5.30 -7.29
CA ALA A 296 8.58 4.26 -8.32
C ALA A 296 9.76 4.43 -9.27
N ILE A 297 10.13 5.67 -9.61
CA ILE A 297 11.26 5.95 -10.48
C ILE A 297 12.59 5.50 -9.87
N ASP A 298 12.75 5.59 -8.55
CA ASP A 298 14.00 5.22 -7.86
C ASP A 298 14.24 3.71 -7.85
N ILE A 299 13.18 2.91 -8.03
CA ILE A 299 13.23 1.45 -8.05
C ILE A 299 12.75 0.88 -9.39
N LYS A 300 12.88 1.65 -10.48
CA LYS A 300 12.44 1.23 -11.82
C LYS A 300 13.00 -0.15 -12.22
N SER A 301 14.28 -0.40 -11.95
CA SER A 301 14.91 -1.69 -12.26
C SER A 301 14.26 -2.87 -11.51
N ASP A 302 13.88 -2.66 -10.25
CA ASP A 302 13.19 -3.69 -9.45
C ASP A 302 11.76 -3.90 -9.97
N ILE A 303 11.10 -2.81 -10.38
CA ILE A 303 9.78 -2.85 -11.02
C ILE A 303 9.83 -3.65 -12.32
N ASP A 304 10.78 -3.35 -13.20
CA ASP A 304 10.93 -4.06 -14.47
C ASP A 304 11.22 -5.55 -14.26
N ALA A 305 12.10 -5.87 -13.31
CA ALA A 305 12.39 -7.24 -12.95
C ALA A 305 11.16 -7.97 -12.39
N PHE A 306 10.38 -7.31 -11.52
CA PHE A 306 9.12 -7.85 -11.00
C PHE A 306 8.09 -8.08 -12.12
N LEU A 307 7.90 -7.12 -13.01
CA LEU A 307 6.96 -7.21 -14.12
C LEU A 307 7.33 -8.31 -15.12
N SER A 308 8.63 -8.54 -15.36
CA SER A 308 9.12 -9.58 -16.27
C SER A 308 8.70 -10.99 -15.86
N ILE A 309 8.54 -11.24 -14.55
CA ILE A 309 8.05 -12.52 -14.00
C ILE A 309 6.64 -12.84 -14.52
N PHE A 310 5.84 -11.80 -14.77
CA PHE A 310 4.48 -11.91 -15.29
C PHE A 310 4.39 -11.71 -16.82
N GLY A 311 5.53 -11.83 -17.52
CA GLY A 311 5.61 -11.71 -18.98
C GLY A 311 5.37 -10.29 -19.50
N MET A 312 5.53 -9.27 -18.66
CA MET A 312 5.41 -7.86 -19.07
C MET A 312 6.78 -7.33 -19.52
N ASN A 313 6.76 -6.39 -20.48
CA ASN A 313 7.97 -5.75 -20.99
C ASN A 313 8.51 -4.70 -19.98
N GLU A 314 9.80 -4.36 -20.16
CA GLU A 314 10.40 -3.21 -19.49
C GLU A 314 9.59 -1.93 -19.73
N THR A 315 9.52 -1.09 -18.71
CA THR A 315 8.76 0.15 -18.74
C THR A 315 9.59 1.32 -19.25
N SER A 316 8.95 2.25 -19.97
CA SER A 316 9.55 3.55 -20.33
C SER A 316 9.59 4.48 -19.12
N GLU A 317 10.61 5.34 -19.02
CA GLU A 317 10.68 6.38 -17.98
C GLU A 317 9.52 7.39 -18.05
N GLU A 318 8.88 7.55 -19.20
CA GLU A 318 7.77 8.46 -19.42
C GLU A 318 6.52 8.10 -18.58
N ILE A 319 6.37 6.84 -18.19
CA ILE A 319 5.23 6.40 -17.38
C ILE A 319 5.41 6.65 -15.89
N TYR A 320 6.59 7.13 -15.47
CA TYR A 320 6.88 7.45 -14.08
C TYR A 320 6.57 8.92 -13.78
N PHE A 321 5.97 9.17 -12.64
CA PHE A 321 5.78 10.52 -12.11
C PHE A 321 7.13 11.06 -11.60
N GLN A 322 7.44 12.32 -11.98
CA GLN A 322 8.72 13.00 -11.66
C GLN A 322 8.47 14.40 -11.13
#